data_fc1b0628d6c09fd70dfc459721461fa0
#
_entry.id   fc1b0628d6c09fd70dfc459721461fa0
#
_cell.length_a   1.000
_cell.length_b   1.000
_cell.length_c   1.000
_cell.angle_alpha   90.00
_cell.angle_beta   90.00
_cell.angle_gamma   90.00
#
_symmetry.space_group_name_H-M   'P 1'
#
loop_
_entity.id
_entity.type
_entity.pdbx_description
1 polymer ?
#
loop_
_entity_poly.entity_id
_entity_poly.type
_entity_poly.pdbx_seq_one_letter_code
_entity_poly.pdbx_strand_id
1 'polypeptide(L)'
;MTTIADNLQRVRERIAAACALAQRPVNEVTLLAVSKTFGPDAVREAHAGGQIAFGENYIQEAAEKIEMLRDLPLEWHCIGPIQSNKTRLVAAHFAWAHTVDRLKTAQRLSEQRPESAPPLQVCIQVNIDGGPTKAGVAPSEVLALAREVAALPRLALRGLMTIPEPAEDFAAQKAVHLRTRALFDELRRAGLAIDTLSMGMTADLEAAIAAGSTMVRIGTAIFGGRK
;
A
#
# COMPACT_ATOMS: atom_id res chain seq x y z
N MET A 1 -26.31 -6.29 12.26
CA MET A 1 -24.93 -6.38 11.77
C MET A 1 -24.71 -5.21 10.81
N THR A 2 -23.61 -4.51 10.92
CA THR A 2 -23.28 -3.43 9.99
C THR A 2 -22.83 -4.03 8.67
N THR A 3 -23.25 -3.44 7.54
CA THR A 3 -22.84 -3.87 6.20
C THR A 3 -21.42 -3.40 5.88
N ILE A 4 -20.76 -3.98 4.88
CA ILE A 4 -19.48 -3.50 4.35
C ILE A 4 -19.60 -2.04 3.89
N ALA A 5 -20.72 -1.66 3.29
CA ALA A 5 -21.00 -0.29 2.86
C ALA A 5 -21.03 0.69 4.04
N ASP A 6 -21.71 0.33 5.15
CA ASP A 6 -21.74 1.16 6.37
C ASP A 6 -20.34 1.33 6.97
N ASN A 7 -19.56 0.24 6.97
CA ASN A 7 -18.19 0.26 7.48
C ASN A 7 -17.27 1.12 6.61
N LEU A 8 -17.39 1.02 5.29
CA LEU A 8 -16.66 1.88 4.35
C LEU A 8 -16.96 3.36 4.59
N GLN A 9 -18.23 3.70 4.77
CA GLN A 9 -18.64 5.08 5.03
C GLN A 9 -18.00 5.60 6.33
N ARG A 10 -18.04 4.83 7.41
CA ARG A 10 -17.38 5.20 8.68
C ARG A 10 -15.86 5.39 8.53
N VAL A 11 -15.20 4.54 7.75
CA VAL A 11 -13.76 4.67 7.51
C VAL A 11 -13.48 5.94 6.71
N ARG A 12 -14.29 6.27 5.70
CA ARG A 12 -14.16 7.52 4.92
C ARG A 12 -14.37 8.76 5.80
N GLU A 13 -15.33 8.72 6.72
CA GLU A 13 -15.56 9.79 7.70
C GLU A 13 -14.37 9.95 8.65
N ARG A 14 -13.75 8.85 9.12
CA ARG A 14 -12.52 8.92 9.92
C ARG A 14 -11.36 9.55 9.14
N ILE A 15 -11.18 9.16 7.87
CA ILE A 15 -10.16 9.76 6.99
C ILE A 15 -10.42 11.26 6.83
N ALA A 16 -11.66 11.66 6.55
CA ALA A 16 -12.02 13.06 6.37
C ALA A 16 -11.76 13.88 7.65
N ALA A 17 -12.14 13.35 8.81
CA ALA A 17 -11.87 13.99 10.10
C ALA A 17 -10.37 14.13 10.38
N ALA A 18 -9.59 13.07 10.13
CA ALA A 18 -8.13 13.09 10.29
C ALA A 18 -7.47 14.10 9.34
N CYS A 19 -7.92 14.18 8.09
CA CYS A 19 -7.44 15.16 7.12
C CYS A 19 -7.77 16.60 7.56
N ALA A 20 -8.98 16.85 8.07
CA ALA A 20 -9.37 18.15 8.58
C ALA A 20 -8.49 18.60 9.77
N LEU A 21 -8.24 17.71 10.72
CA LEU A 21 -7.34 17.96 11.85
C LEU A 21 -5.89 18.21 11.41
N ALA A 22 -5.44 17.53 10.37
CA ALA A 22 -4.12 17.70 9.77
C ALA A 22 -4.04 18.88 8.79
N GLN A 23 -5.12 19.61 8.57
CA GLN A 23 -5.23 20.70 7.59
C GLN A 23 -4.82 20.27 6.17
N ARG A 24 -5.27 19.08 5.76
CA ARG A 24 -4.98 18.47 4.45
C ARG A 24 -6.26 18.21 3.66
N PRO A 25 -6.22 18.35 2.33
CA PRO A 25 -7.33 17.93 1.47
C PRO A 25 -7.57 16.41 1.56
N VAL A 26 -8.83 16.00 1.62
CA VAL A 26 -9.21 14.57 1.72
C VAL A 26 -8.77 13.78 0.48
N ASN A 27 -8.78 14.39 -0.69
CA ASN A 27 -8.38 13.78 -1.96
C ASN A 27 -6.87 13.50 -2.08
N GLU A 28 -6.05 13.96 -1.13
CA GLU A 28 -4.63 13.57 -1.02
C GLU A 28 -4.43 12.19 -0.36
N VAL A 29 -5.48 11.60 0.20
CA VAL A 29 -5.39 10.34 0.93
C VAL A 29 -6.27 9.27 0.28
N THR A 30 -5.63 8.27 -0.31
CA THR A 30 -6.32 7.10 -0.89
C THR A 30 -6.63 6.07 0.20
N LEU A 31 -7.89 5.60 0.22
CA LEU A 31 -8.28 4.43 0.99
C LEU A 31 -8.00 3.17 0.18
N LEU A 32 -7.09 2.33 0.66
CA LEU A 32 -6.86 0.98 0.16
C LEU A 32 -7.61 -0.02 1.03
N ALA A 33 -8.65 -0.65 0.50
CA ALA A 33 -9.44 -1.66 1.21
C ALA A 33 -8.70 -3.00 1.18
N VAL A 34 -8.27 -3.50 2.34
CA VAL A 34 -7.51 -4.76 2.44
C VAL A 34 -8.45 -5.94 2.55
N SER A 35 -8.65 -6.63 1.41
CA SER A 35 -9.63 -7.72 1.23
C SER A 35 -9.03 -9.13 1.35
N LYS A 36 -7.80 -9.24 1.89
CA LYS A 36 -7.17 -10.55 2.14
C LYS A 36 -8.08 -11.46 2.97
N THR A 37 -8.16 -12.73 2.60
CA THR A 37 -9.01 -13.75 3.23
C THR A 37 -10.54 -13.58 3.06
N PHE A 38 -10.99 -12.54 2.36
CA PHE A 38 -12.40 -12.34 2.01
C PHE A 38 -12.63 -12.72 0.54
N GLY A 39 -13.77 -13.34 0.26
CA GLY A 39 -14.13 -13.80 -1.08
C GLY A 39 -14.55 -12.68 -2.04
N PRO A 40 -14.78 -13.02 -3.33
CA PRO A 40 -15.20 -12.05 -4.35
C PRO A 40 -16.48 -11.30 -4.01
N ASP A 41 -17.43 -11.92 -3.31
CA ASP A 41 -18.71 -11.28 -2.94
C ASP A 41 -18.50 -10.08 -2.02
N ALA A 42 -17.59 -10.18 -1.05
CA ALA A 42 -17.25 -9.06 -0.17
C ALA A 42 -16.60 -7.89 -0.94
N VAL A 43 -15.79 -8.21 -1.96
CA VAL A 43 -15.20 -7.19 -2.85
C VAL A 43 -16.28 -6.53 -3.70
N ARG A 44 -17.24 -7.30 -4.26
CA ARG A 44 -18.39 -6.75 -5.00
C ARG A 44 -19.25 -5.83 -4.14
N GLU A 45 -19.52 -6.21 -2.87
CA GLU A 45 -20.25 -5.37 -1.92
C GLU A 45 -19.50 -4.07 -1.64
N ALA A 46 -18.19 -4.13 -1.39
CA ALA A 46 -17.35 -2.95 -1.20
C ALA A 46 -17.31 -2.06 -2.45
N HIS A 47 -17.22 -2.67 -3.64
CA HIS A 47 -17.25 -1.93 -4.91
C HIS A 47 -18.60 -1.23 -5.13
N ALA A 48 -19.72 -1.89 -4.82
CA ALA A 48 -21.04 -1.26 -4.86
C ALA A 48 -21.12 -0.04 -3.93
N GLY A 49 -20.36 -0.02 -2.83
CA GLY A 49 -20.13 1.13 -1.95
C GLY A 49 -19.11 2.15 -2.50
N GLY A 50 -18.68 2.02 -3.76
CA GLY A 50 -17.76 2.96 -4.42
C GLY A 50 -16.29 2.73 -4.11
N GLN A 51 -15.88 1.56 -3.61
CA GLN A 51 -14.46 1.23 -3.43
C GLN A 51 -13.87 0.66 -4.72
N ILE A 52 -12.70 1.16 -5.12
CA ILE A 52 -12.02 0.75 -6.36
C ILE A 52 -10.68 0.10 -6.05
N ALA A 53 -9.89 0.63 -5.10
CA ALA A 53 -8.56 0.15 -4.76
C ALA A 53 -8.61 -0.93 -3.67
N PHE A 54 -8.08 -2.12 -3.99
CA PHE A 54 -8.07 -3.27 -3.09
C PHE A 54 -6.67 -3.82 -2.85
N GLY A 55 -6.35 -4.12 -1.59
CA GLY A 55 -5.07 -4.66 -1.17
C GLY A 55 -5.12 -6.14 -0.82
N GLU A 56 -4.18 -6.91 -1.35
CA GLU A 56 -4.08 -8.35 -1.15
C GLU A 56 -2.69 -8.75 -0.64
N ASN A 57 -2.66 -9.71 0.28
CA ASN A 57 -1.41 -10.24 0.84
C ASN A 57 -0.98 -11.56 0.19
N TYR A 58 -1.94 -12.40 -0.21
CA TYR A 58 -1.69 -13.75 -0.69
C TYR A 58 -1.80 -13.78 -2.22
N ILE A 59 -0.65 -13.77 -2.90
CA ILE A 59 -0.56 -13.53 -4.35
C ILE A 59 -1.35 -14.56 -5.17
N GLN A 60 -1.33 -15.85 -4.76
CA GLN A 60 -2.05 -16.90 -5.50
C GLN A 60 -3.56 -16.72 -5.38
N GLU A 61 -4.06 -16.57 -4.16
CA GLU A 61 -5.49 -16.30 -3.88
C GLU A 61 -5.95 -15.02 -4.60
N ALA A 62 -5.11 -13.99 -4.57
CA ALA A 62 -5.43 -12.73 -5.22
C ALA A 62 -5.54 -12.87 -6.74
N ALA A 63 -4.64 -13.60 -7.40
CA ALA A 63 -4.70 -13.80 -8.84
C ALA A 63 -6.01 -14.49 -9.27
N GLU A 64 -6.45 -15.49 -8.53
CA GLU A 64 -7.73 -16.18 -8.78
C GLU A 64 -8.92 -15.23 -8.54
N LYS A 65 -8.89 -14.43 -7.47
CA LYS A 65 -9.91 -13.43 -7.16
C LYS A 65 -9.99 -12.33 -8.22
N ILE A 66 -8.86 -11.85 -8.72
CA ILE A 66 -8.77 -10.86 -9.79
C ILE A 66 -9.46 -11.37 -11.05
N GLU A 67 -9.20 -12.62 -11.45
CA GLU A 67 -9.86 -13.24 -12.61
C GLU A 67 -11.38 -13.36 -12.45
N MET A 68 -11.85 -13.70 -11.24
CA MET A 68 -13.29 -13.77 -10.93
C MET A 68 -13.99 -12.41 -10.97
N LEU A 69 -13.23 -11.33 -10.84
CA LEU A 69 -13.74 -9.96 -10.74
C LEU A 69 -13.32 -9.06 -11.90
N ARG A 70 -12.83 -9.64 -13.01
CA ARG A 70 -12.38 -8.92 -14.19
C ARG A 70 -13.46 -8.08 -14.90
N ASP A 71 -14.72 -8.31 -14.55
CA ASP A 71 -15.87 -7.54 -15.02
C ASP A 71 -16.00 -6.16 -14.33
N LEU A 72 -15.25 -5.94 -13.25
CA LEU A 72 -15.25 -4.70 -12.48
C LEU A 72 -13.96 -3.89 -12.70
N PRO A 73 -14.05 -2.56 -12.75
CA PRO A 73 -12.87 -1.68 -12.92
C PRO A 73 -12.12 -1.50 -11.59
N LEU A 74 -11.53 -2.57 -11.08
CA LEU A 74 -10.84 -2.59 -9.80
C LEU A 74 -9.33 -2.34 -9.96
N GLU A 75 -8.74 -1.62 -9.02
CA GLU A 75 -7.30 -1.44 -8.91
C GLU A 75 -6.74 -2.34 -7.81
N TRP A 76 -5.87 -3.27 -8.22
CA TRP A 76 -5.33 -4.29 -7.33
C TRP A 76 -3.91 -3.98 -6.88
N HIS A 77 -3.71 -3.99 -5.57
CA HIS A 77 -2.44 -3.72 -4.91
C HIS A 77 -1.91 -4.96 -4.20
N CYS A 78 -0.72 -5.42 -4.58
CA CYS A 78 0.02 -6.42 -3.82
C CYS A 78 0.70 -5.73 -2.62
N ILE A 79 0.24 -6.06 -1.41
CA ILE A 79 0.77 -5.50 -0.16
C ILE A 79 1.37 -6.57 0.77
N GLY A 80 1.41 -7.82 0.32
CA GLY A 80 2.08 -8.93 0.99
C GLY A 80 3.49 -9.16 0.45
N PRO A 81 4.30 -10.03 1.11
CA PRO A 81 5.65 -10.32 0.70
C PRO A 81 5.70 -10.98 -0.68
N ILE A 82 6.60 -10.51 -1.54
CA ILE A 82 6.75 -11.02 -2.92
C ILE A 82 7.88 -12.04 -2.96
N GLN A 83 7.52 -13.31 -2.98
CA GLN A 83 8.46 -14.40 -3.20
C GLN A 83 8.94 -14.41 -4.67
N SER A 84 10.20 -14.78 -4.89
CA SER A 84 10.83 -14.77 -6.22
C SER A 84 10.09 -15.60 -7.27
N ASN A 85 9.44 -16.70 -6.88
CA ASN A 85 8.66 -17.57 -7.77
C ASN A 85 7.23 -17.03 -8.04
N LYS A 86 6.81 -15.95 -7.37
CA LYS A 86 5.50 -15.33 -7.52
C LYS A 86 5.53 -13.97 -8.25
N THR A 87 6.72 -13.46 -8.59
CA THR A 87 6.88 -12.16 -9.26
C THR A 87 6.11 -12.09 -10.59
N ARG A 88 6.00 -13.19 -11.34
CA ARG A 88 5.23 -13.25 -12.59
C ARG A 88 3.74 -12.99 -12.39
N LEU A 89 3.14 -13.56 -11.33
CA LEU A 89 1.73 -13.33 -11.01
C LEU A 89 1.50 -11.86 -10.61
N VAL A 90 2.41 -11.29 -9.81
CA VAL A 90 2.31 -9.87 -9.44
C VAL A 90 2.42 -8.98 -10.68
N ALA A 91 3.41 -9.23 -11.53
CA ALA A 91 3.61 -8.46 -12.75
C ALA A 91 2.44 -8.56 -13.73
N ALA A 92 1.73 -9.70 -13.78
CA ALA A 92 0.62 -9.92 -14.71
C ALA A 92 -0.71 -9.34 -14.22
N HIS A 93 -1.01 -9.44 -12.92
CA HIS A 93 -2.36 -9.21 -12.39
C HIS A 93 -2.53 -7.92 -11.59
N PHE A 94 -1.46 -7.37 -11.02
CA PHE A 94 -1.58 -6.21 -10.13
C PHE A 94 -1.24 -4.89 -10.84
N ALA A 95 -1.87 -3.82 -10.40
CA ALA A 95 -1.53 -2.45 -10.77
C ALA A 95 -0.41 -1.89 -9.89
N TRP A 96 -0.32 -2.35 -8.64
CA TRP A 96 0.64 -1.90 -7.64
C TRP A 96 1.34 -3.05 -6.92
N ALA A 97 2.61 -2.82 -6.54
CA ALA A 97 3.38 -3.67 -5.63
C ALA A 97 4.06 -2.80 -4.56
N HIS A 98 3.65 -2.97 -3.29
CA HIS A 98 4.09 -2.10 -2.20
C HIS A 98 5.32 -2.62 -1.45
N THR A 99 5.71 -3.86 -1.69
CA THR A 99 6.66 -4.61 -0.86
C THR A 99 7.96 -4.93 -1.57
N VAL A 100 8.42 -4.01 -2.41
CA VAL A 100 9.73 -4.14 -3.05
C VAL A 100 10.81 -3.78 -2.03
N ASP A 101 11.61 -4.76 -1.62
CA ASP A 101 12.64 -4.63 -0.60
C ASP A 101 14.06 -4.95 -1.10
N ARG A 102 14.21 -5.28 -2.39
CA ARG A 102 15.49 -5.61 -3.02
C ARG A 102 15.44 -5.46 -4.53
N LEU A 103 16.57 -5.10 -5.11
CA LEU A 103 16.71 -4.86 -6.55
C LEU A 103 16.30 -6.09 -7.38
N LYS A 104 16.71 -7.30 -6.97
CA LYS A 104 16.38 -8.53 -7.70
C LYS A 104 14.87 -8.75 -7.87
N THR A 105 14.07 -8.40 -6.86
CA THR A 105 12.59 -8.45 -6.96
C THR A 105 12.09 -7.43 -7.98
N ALA A 106 12.57 -6.20 -7.94
CA ALA A 106 12.20 -5.16 -8.89
C ALA A 106 12.57 -5.52 -10.34
N GLN A 107 13.78 -6.02 -10.56
CA GLN A 107 14.24 -6.47 -11.88
C GLN A 107 13.30 -7.55 -12.47
N ARG A 108 12.95 -8.56 -11.66
CA ARG A 108 12.02 -9.61 -12.11
C ARG A 108 10.62 -9.07 -12.41
N LEU A 109 10.11 -8.15 -11.61
CA LEU A 109 8.82 -7.50 -11.88
C LEU A 109 8.87 -6.70 -13.18
N SER A 110 9.95 -5.95 -13.41
CA SER A 110 10.19 -5.20 -14.64
C SER A 110 10.26 -6.10 -15.88
N GLU A 111 11.07 -7.16 -15.83
CA GLU A 111 11.24 -8.12 -16.93
C GLU A 111 9.95 -8.86 -17.27
N GLN A 112 9.14 -9.17 -16.26
CA GLN A 112 7.94 -9.99 -16.37
C GLN A 112 6.66 -9.18 -16.59
N ARG A 113 6.72 -7.84 -16.49
CA ARG A 113 5.57 -6.97 -16.76
C ARG A 113 5.21 -7.05 -18.24
N PRO A 114 3.96 -7.41 -18.61
CA PRO A 114 3.55 -7.45 -20.01
C PRO A 114 3.73 -6.07 -20.69
N GLU A 115 4.20 -6.06 -21.92
CA GLU A 115 4.40 -4.82 -22.68
C GLU A 115 3.09 -4.07 -22.98
N SER A 116 1.98 -4.80 -23.07
CA SER A 116 0.64 -4.25 -23.27
C SER A 116 0.04 -3.63 -22.01
N ALA A 117 0.63 -3.89 -20.83
CA ALA A 117 0.15 -3.36 -19.56
C ALA A 117 0.82 -2.02 -19.22
N PRO A 118 0.11 -1.09 -18.56
CA PRO A 118 0.76 0.09 -17.98
C PRO A 118 1.92 -0.29 -17.05
N PRO A 119 2.92 0.59 -16.84
CA PRO A 119 3.98 0.34 -15.87
C PRO A 119 3.42 -0.07 -14.50
N LEU A 120 4.01 -1.10 -13.89
CA LEU A 120 3.65 -1.51 -12.53
C LEU A 120 4.07 -0.42 -11.55
N GLN A 121 3.11 0.11 -10.80
CA GLN A 121 3.37 1.09 -9.74
C GLN A 121 4.07 0.38 -8.58
N VAL A 122 5.19 0.89 -8.09
CA VAL A 122 5.92 0.24 -7.01
C VAL A 122 6.25 1.19 -5.88
N CYS A 123 6.14 0.68 -4.64
CA CYS A 123 6.70 1.31 -3.45
C CYS A 123 7.86 0.46 -2.91
N ILE A 124 8.85 1.11 -2.33
CA ILE A 124 9.90 0.42 -1.58
C ILE A 124 9.41 0.22 -0.16
N GLN A 125 9.42 -1.02 0.30
CA GLN A 125 9.15 -1.33 1.69
C GLN A 125 10.38 -1.05 2.55
N VAL A 126 10.19 -0.24 3.59
CA VAL A 126 11.25 0.17 4.51
C VAL A 126 11.01 -0.43 5.89
N ASN A 127 12.05 -1.05 6.46
CA ASN A 127 12.11 -1.45 7.86
C ASN A 127 12.43 -0.23 8.72
N ILE A 128 11.41 0.55 9.06
CA ILE A 128 11.58 1.84 9.74
C ILE A 128 11.99 1.70 11.20
N ASP A 129 11.67 0.57 11.83
CA ASP A 129 11.95 0.30 13.24
C ASP A 129 13.32 -0.35 13.47
N GLY A 130 13.94 -0.88 12.41
CA GLY A 130 15.23 -1.56 12.48
C GLY A 130 15.17 -2.95 13.13
N GLY A 131 13.97 -3.52 13.30
CA GLY A 131 13.82 -4.87 13.88
C GLY A 131 14.42 -5.95 12.95
N PRO A 132 15.21 -6.90 13.49
CA PRO A 132 15.95 -7.88 12.67
C PRO A 132 15.04 -8.88 11.93
N THR A 133 13.81 -9.04 12.36
CA THR A 133 12.81 -9.95 11.75
C THR A 133 11.80 -9.23 10.84
N LYS A 134 11.90 -7.90 10.74
CA LYS A 134 10.98 -7.09 9.93
C LYS A 134 11.39 -7.07 8.47
N ALA A 135 10.40 -7.21 7.60
CA ALA A 135 10.59 -7.04 6.16
C ALA A 135 10.83 -5.56 5.80
N GLY A 136 11.56 -5.37 4.72
CA GLY A 136 11.90 -4.05 4.21
C GLY A 136 13.39 -3.75 4.24
N VAL A 137 13.82 -2.85 3.40
CA VAL A 137 15.20 -2.37 3.32
C VAL A 137 15.51 -1.43 4.48
N ALA A 138 16.74 -1.41 4.96
CA ALA A 138 17.16 -0.47 6.00
C ALA A 138 17.05 0.99 5.50
N PRO A 139 16.71 1.96 6.38
CA PRO A 139 16.59 3.37 5.98
C PRO A 139 17.81 3.92 5.24
N SER A 140 19.02 3.52 5.63
CA SER A 140 20.27 3.95 4.98
C SER A 140 20.46 3.44 3.55
N GLU A 141 19.75 2.39 3.14
CA GLU A 141 19.85 1.76 1.82
C GLU A 141 18.76 2.21 0.85
N VAL A 142 17.74 2.94 1.36
CA VAL A 142 16.53 3.31 0.59
C VAL A 142 16.89 4.14 -0.65
N LEU A 143 17.75 5.15 -0.52
CA LEU A 143 18.09 6.04 -1.64
C LEU A 143 18.79 5.30 -2.78
N ALA A 144 19.73 4.41 -2.45
CA ALA A 144 20.43 3.61 -3.45
C ALA A 144 19.45 2.70 -4.20
N LEU A 145 18.63 1.94 -3.48
CA LEU A 145 17.62 1.06 -4.07
C LEU A 145 16.60 1.86 -4.90
N ALA A 146 16.16 3.01 -4.42
CA ALA A 146 15.18 3.85 -5.13
C ALA A 146 15.68 4.32 -6.49
N ARG A 147 16.97 4.72 -6.59
CA ARG A 147 17.58 5.12 -7.87
C ARG A 147 17.65 3.96 -8.85
N GLU A 148 18.03 2.78 -8.39
CA GLU A 148 18.10 1.59 -9.23
C GLU A 148 16.70 1.16 -9.70
N VAL A 149 15.70 1.16 -8.81
CA VAL A 149 14.31 0.81 -9.14
C VAL A 149 13.70 1.83 -10.11
N ALA A 150 13.95 3.13 -9.92
CA ALA A 150 13.44 4.18 -10.79
C ALA A 150 13.99 4.11 -12.23
N ALA A 151 15.15 3.48 -12.42
CA ALA A 151 15.76 3.28 -13.74
C ALA A 151 15.23 2.04 -14.49
N LEU A 152 14.45 1.18 -13.84
CA LEU A 152 13.95 -0.05 -14.45
C LEU A 152 12.76 0.26 -15.39
N PRO A 153 12.78 -0.29 -16.63
CA PRO A 153 11.65 -0.11 -17.55
C PRO A 153 10.40 -0.84 -17.03
N ARG A 154 9.23 -0.39 -17.46
CA ARG A 154 7.92 -0.99 -17.11
C ARG A 154 7.59 -0.99 -15.62
N LEU A 155 8.38 -0.29 -14.79
CA LEU A 155 8.05 0.07 -13.42
C LEU A 155 7.91 1.59 -13.30
N ALA A 156 7.06 2.01 -12.37
CA ALA A 156 6.95 3.39 -11.95
C ALA A 156 7.15 3.46 -10.43
N LEU A 157 8.30 3.94 -9.99
CA LEU A 157 8.54 4.16 -8.56
C LEU A 157 7.64 5.29 -8.07
N ARG A 158 6.76 4.97 -7.11
CA ARG A 158 5.79 5.92 -6.56
C ARG A 158 6.15 6.40 -5.15
N GLY A 159 6.93 5.65 -4.40
CA GLY A 159 7.29 6.08 -3.06
C GLY A 159 7.67 4.96 -2.11
N LEU A 160 7.26 5.12 -0.85
CA LEU A 160 7.63 4.24 0.24
C LEU A 160 6.41 3.57 0.87
N MET A 161 6.63 2.38 1.44
CA MET A 161 5.67 1.68 2.28
C MET A 161 6.31 1.25 3.59
N THR A 162 5.59 1.41 4.70
CA THR A 162 6.03 0.95 6.01
C THR A 162 4.92 0.24 6.77
N ILE A 163 5.33 -0.72 7.61
CA ILE A 163 4.47 -1.39 8.61
C ILE A 163 5.24 -1.32 9.93
N PRO A 164 5.11 -0.21 10.68
CA PRO A 164 5.81 -0.06 11.95
C PRO A 164 5.27 -1.00 13.03
N GLU A 165 6.04 -1.17 14.12
CA GLU A 165 5.52 -1.79 15.34
C GLU A 165 4.36 -0.95 15.89
N PRO A 166 3.35 -1.60 16.49
CA PRO A 166 2.31 -0.89 17.21
C PRO A 166 2.91 -0.01 18.31
N ALA A 167 2.51 1.25 18.35
CA ALA A 167 2.90 2.18 19.39
C ALA A 167 1.69 2.53 20.28
N GLU A 168 1.95 2.86 21.54
CA GLU A 168 0.92 2.94 22.58
C GLU A 168 -0.04 4.14 22.39
N ASP A 169 0.48 5.28 21.90
CA ASP A 169 -0.30 6.50 21.78
C ASP A 169 -0.10 7.20 20.43
N PHE A 170 -0.95 8.18 20.17
CA PHE A 170 -0.93 8.98 18.94
C PHE A 170 0.43 9.66 18.67
N ALA A 171 1.09 10.17 19.72
CA ALA A 171 2.35 10.90 19.55
C ALA A 171 3.48 9.95 19.12
N ALA A 172 3.56 8.78 19.74
CA ALA A 172 4.52 7.74 19.41
C ALA A 172 4.25 7.18 17.99
N GLN A 173 2.98 6.88 17.65
CA GLN A 173 2.59 6.46 16.31
C GLN A 173 2.98 7.49 15.25
N LYS A 174 2.66 8.77 15.49
CA LYS A 174 3.00 9.87 14.59
C LYS A 174 4.51 10.01 14.42
N ALA A 175 5.28 9.89 15.48
CA ALA A 175 6.74 10.01 15.45
C ALA A 175 7.38 8.96 14.53
N VAL A 176 6.91 7.71 14.55
CA VAL A 176 7.40 6.65 13.66
C VAL A 176 7.05 6.98 12.20
N HIS A 177 5.82 7.40 11.92
CA HIS A 177 5.42 7.79 10.56
C HIS A 177 6.18 9.02 10.04
N LEU A 178 6.53 9.97 10.90
CA LEU A 178 7.37 11.11 10.53
C LEU A 178 8.78 10.70 10.11
N ARG A 179 9.33 9.61 10.65
CA ARG A 179 10.61 9.06 10.17
C ARG A 179 10.50 8.59 8.72
N THR A 180 9.40 7.91 8.36
CA THR A 180 9.12 7.52 6.97
C THR A 180 8.96 8.75 6.08
N ARG A 181 8.26 9.78 6.55
CA ARG A 181 8.10 11.05 5.84
C ARG A 181 9.44 11.74 5.57
N ALA A 182 10.34 11.75 6.53
CA ALA A 182 11.67 12.34 6.37
C ALA A 182 12.48 11.64 5.26
N LEU A 183 12.44 10.30 5.19
CA LEU A 183 13.06 9.55 4.10
C LEU A 183 12.42 9.86 2.74
N PHE A 184 11.11 9.97 2.67
CA PHE A 184 10.40 10.35 1.45
C PHE A 184 10.82 11.74 0.95
N ASP A 185 10.91 12.71 1.85
CA ASP A 185 11.35 14.06 1.53
C ASP A 185 12.82 14.10 1.08
N GLU A 186 13.67 13.22 1.63
CA GLU A 186 15.05 13.02 1.18
C GLU A 186 15.10 12.50 -0.25
N LEU A 187 14.30 11.48 -0.58
CA LEU A 187 14.21 10.94 -1.95
C LEU A 187 13.75 12.00 -2.95
N ARG A 188 12.78 12.82 -2.59
CA ARG A 188 12.30 13.93 -3.43
C ARG A 188 13.38 14.99 -3.64
N ARG A 189 14.11 15.36 -2.58
CA ARG A 189 15.27 16.28 -2.70
C ARG A 189 16.40 15.71 -3.56
N ALA A 190 16.52 14.38 -3.60
CA ALA A 190 17.48 13.70 -4.48
C ALA A 190 17.01 13.60 -5.96
N GLY A 191 15.86 14.22 -6.31
CA GLY A 191 15.34 14.31 -7.68
C GLY A 191 14.40 13.17 -8.10
N LEU A 192 13.99 12.30 -7.18
CA LEU A 192 13.04 11.23 -7.51
C LEU A 192 11.61 11.77 -7.57
N ALA A 193 10.91 11.49 -8.67
CA ALA A 193 9.51 11.88 -8.88
C ALA A 193 8.56 10.91 -8.19
N ILE A 194 8.45 11.02 -6.87
CA ILE A 194 7.59 10.17 -6.03
C ILE A 194 6.51 10.97 -5.33
N ASP A 195 5.36 10.35 -5.09
CA ASP A 195 4.15 11.00 -4.56
C ASP A 195 3.39 10.14 -3.52
N THR A 196 3.81 8.90 -3.28
CA THR A 196 3.05 7.95 -2.47
C THR A 196 3.76 7.57 -1.18
N LEU A 197 3.08 7.78 -0.06
CA LEU A 197 3.42 7.23 1.26
C LEU A 197 2.32 6.25 1.68
N SER A 198 2.57 4.96 1.46
CA SER A 198 1.69 3.87 1.89
C SER A 198 2.01 3.52 3.34
N MET A 199 1.33 4.15 4.27
CA MET A 199 1.49 3.94 5.71
C MET A 199 0.21 4.26 6.47
N GLY A 200 0.00 3.58 7.60
CA GLY A 200 -1.21 3.67 8.41
C GLY A 200 -2.20 2.54 8.11
N MET A 201 -2.70 1.98 9.19
CA MET A 201 -3.71 0.92 9.23
C MET A 201 -4.85 1.33 10.17
N THR A 202 -5.78 0.42 10.49
CA THR A 202 -6.96 0.73 11.31
C THR A 202 -6.62 1.38 12.66
N ALA A 203 -5.51 0.98 13.30
CA ALA A 203 -5.16 1.42 14.64
C ALA A 203 -4.40 2.77 14.69
N ASP A 204 -3.73 3.16 13.61
CA ASP A 204 -2.84 4.32 13.55
C ASP A 204 -3.13 5.27 12.37
N LEU A 205 -4.34 5.14 11.79
CA LEU A 205 -4.78 5.90 10.61
C LEU A 205 -4.64 7.41 10.82
N GLU A 206 -5.12 7.92 11.94
CA GLU A 206 -5.10 9.35 12.25
C GLU A 206 -3.65 9.87 12.39
N ALA A 207 -2.79 9.11 13.06
CA ALA A 207 -1.39 9.46 13.24
C ALA A 207 -0.62 9.41 11.91
N ALA A 208 -0.89 8.41 11.06
CA ALA A 208 -0.30 8.31 9.73
C ALA A 208 -0.70 9.48 8.82
N ILE A 209 -1.98 9.86 8.81
CA ILE A 209 -2.46 11.02 8.04
C ILE A 209 -1.81 12.31 8.54
N ALA A 210 -1.73 12.50 9.87
CA ALA A 210 -1.08 13.65 10.47
C ALA A 210 0.44 13.71 10.19
N ALA A 211 1.07 12.58 9.87
CA ALA A 211 2.45 12.48 9.45
C ALA A 211 2.66 12.57 7.92
N GLY A 212 1.59 12.75 7.15
CA GLY A 212 1.67 12.94 5.70
C GLY A 212 1.43 11.70 4.85
N SER A 213 0.81 10.63 5.39
CA SER A 213 0.38 9.47 4.60
C SER A 213 -0.49 9.91 3.41
N THR A 214 -0.26 9.31 2.25
CA THR A 214 -1.09 9.52 1.06
C THR A 214 -1.93 8.28 0.71
N MET A 215 -1.68 7.16 1.41
CA MET A 215 -2.45 5.93 1.23
C MET A 215 -2.52 5.16 2.54
N VAL A 216 -3.73 4.95 3.06
CA VAL A 216 -3.99 4.16 4.26
C VAL A 216 -4.59 2.81 3.90
N ARG A 217 -4.18 1.73 4.59
CA ARG A 217 -4.54 0.33 4.29
C ARG A 217 -5.45 -0.21 5.39
N ILE A 218 -6.74 -0.29 5.09
CA ILE A 218 -7.76 -0.61 6.08
C ILE A 218 -8.46 -1.94 5.72
N GLY A 219 -8.38 -2.92 6.60
CA GLY A 219 -9.02 -4.22 6.43
C GLY A 219 -10.13 -4.46 7.45
N THR A 220 -9.76 -4.71 8.70
CA THR A 220 -10.68 -5.13 9.77
C THR A 220 -11.84 -4.16 9.99
N ALA A 221 -11.60 -2.86 9.88
CA ALA A 221 -12.66 -1.85 10.03
C ALA A 221 -13.68 -1.88 8.90
N ILE A 222 -13.35 -2.44 7.72
CA ILE A 222 -14.25 -2.56 6.56
C ILE A 222 -14.93 -3.93 6.55
N PHE A 223 -14.14 -4.99 6.56
CA PHE A 223 -14.61 -6.37 6.33
C PHE A 223 -14.92 -7.14 7.60
N GLY A 224 -14.55 -6.61 8.77
CA GLY A 224 -14.69 -7.29 10.04
C GLY A 224 -13.47 -8.14 10.43
N GLY A 225 -13.56 -8.79 11.60
CA GLY A 225 -12.56 -9.74 12.07
C GLY A 225 -12.56 -11.02 11.23
N ARG A 226 -11.41 -11.70 11.21
CA ARG A 226 -11.29 -13.02 10.57
C ARG A 226 -12.24 -14.00 11.26
N LYS A 227 -13.05 -14.72 10.49
CA LYS A 227 -13.81 -15.88 10.97
C LYS A 227 -12.89 -17.08 11.10
#